data_6a97319d77a98b34fe6c5b8e5c254f97
#
_entry.id   6a97319d77a98b34fe6c5b8e5c254f97
#
_cell.length_a   1.000
_cell.length_b   1.000
_cell.length_c   1.000
_cell.angle_alpha   90.00
_cell.angle_beta   90.00
_cell.angle_gamma   90.00
#
_symmetry.space_group_name_H-M   'P 1'
#
loop_
_entity.id
_entity.type
_entity.pdbx_description
1 polymer ?
#
loop_
_entity_poly.entity_id
_entity_poly.type
_entity_poly.pdbx_seq_one_letter_code
_entity_poly.pdbx_strand_id
1 'polypeptide(L)'
;KCISMALTPMVLTGRLIKKKHPGCKVVFIGPCSAKKLEASRADIRSDVDFVLTFEEVMGMFEAKGVDFAQIIGADELSGSSADGRGFAVSGGVASAVVNCIKELDPSREVKVMNAEGLRECRAMLDEAKKGTYDGYLLEGMGCPGGCVGGAGILQSPTKAKGQVKLLMKKARNKGVLSSDYKDILKSLEEE
;
A
#
# COMPACT_ATOMS: atom_id res chain seq x y z
N LYS A 1 16.45 -15.54 2.69
CA LYS A 1 15.41 -16.56 2.48
C LYS A 1 14.06 -16.15 3.08
N CYS A 2 14.02 -15.22 4.04
CA CYS A 2 12.81 -14.83 4.79
C CYS A 2 12.17 -13.52 4.29
N ILE A 3 12.62 -12.95 3.18
CA ILE A 3 12.03 -11.75 2.57
C ILE A 3 10.90 -12.18 1.65
N SER A 4 9.73 -11.55 1.80
CA SER A 4 8.59 -11.76 0.89
C SER A 4 8.99 -11.33 -0.52
N MET A 5 8.70 -12.18 -1.50
CA MET A 5 8.90 -11.90 -2.92
C MET A 5 7.63 -11.33 -3.58
N ALA A 6 6.58 -11.09 -2.80
CA ALA A 6 5.35 -10.49 -3.31
C ALA A 6 5.63 -9.10 -3.90
N LEU A 7 5.03 -8.82 -5.05
CA LEU A 7 5.08 -7.51 -5.68
C LEU A 7 4.42 -6.45 -4.79
N THR A 8 4.95 -5.25 -4.83
CA THR A 8 4.29 -4.14 -4.12
C THR A 8 2.94 -3.83 -4.76
N PRO A 9 1.97 -3.29 -3.99
CA PRO A 9 0.65 -2.93 -4.53
C PRO A 9 0.72 -2.04 -5.78
N MET A 10 1.68 -1.13 -5.86
CA MET A 10 1.88 -0.27 -7.03
C MET A 10 2.21 -1.10 -8.28
N VAL A 11 3.20 -1.96 -8.18
CA VAL A 11 3.68 -2.78 -9.32
C VAL A 11 2.62 -3.79 -9.74
N LEU A 12 2.04 -4.51 -8.77
CA LEU A 12 0.99 -5.50 -9.01
C LEU A 12 -0.21 -4.87 -9.73
N THR A 13 -0.71 -3.74 -9.21
CA THR A 13 -1.85 -3.03 -9.81
C THR A 13 -1.50 -2.52 -11.21
N GLY A 14 -0.31 -1.96 -11.41
CA GLY A 14 0.16 -1.48 -12.72
C GLY A 14 0.19 -2.60 -13.74
N ARG A 15 0.73 -3.76 -13.38
CA ARG A 15 0.78 -4.95 -14.23
C ARG A 15 -0.60 -5.44 -14.61
N LEU A 16 -1.52 -5.53 -13.63
CA LEU A 16 -2.92 -5.91 -13.87
C LEU A 16 -3.64 -4.94 -14.81
N ILE A 17 -3.45 -3.63 -14.63
CA ILE A 17 -4.05 -2.60 -15.49
C ILE A 17 -3.53 -2.76 -16.92
N LYS A 18 -2.23 -2.92 -17.14
CA LYS A 18 -1.65 -3.10 -18.48
C LYS A 18 -2.06 -4.40 -19.13
N LYS A 19 -2.23 -5.47 -18.35
CA LYS A 19 -2.79 -6.76 -18.86
C LYS A 19 -4.23 -6.58 -19.36
N LYS A 20 -5.05 -5.84 -18.58
CA LYS A 20 -6.46 -5.58 -18.94
C LYS A 20 -6.63 -4.54 -20.05
N HIS A 21 -5.72 -3.58 -20.12
CA HIS A 21 -5.75 -2.46 -21.08
C HIS A 21 -4.39 -2.34 -21.78
N PRO A 22 -4.07 -3.20 -22.76
CA PRO A 22 -2.80 -3.16 -23.48
C PRO A 22 -2.55 -1.78 -24.11
N GLY A 23 -1.32 -1.27 -23.99
CA GLY A 23 -0.92 0.03 -24.53
C GLY A 23 -1.27 1.24 -23.64
N CYS A 24 -1.99 1.06 -22.55
CA CYS A 24 -2.27 2.17 -21.63
C CYS A 24 -1.00 2.67 -20.91
N LYS A 25 -1.05 3.92 -20.44
CA LYS A 25 -0.07 4.50 -19.53
C LYS A 25 -0.56 4.43 -18.11
N VAL A 26 0.27 3.93 -17.20
CA VAL A 26 -0.04 3.82 -15.78
C VAL A 26 0.67 4.93 -15.01
N VAL A 27 -0.10 5.73 -14.31
CA VAL A 27 0.39 6.78 -13.41
C VAL A 27 0.03 6.41 -11.99
N PHE A 28 1.04 6.24 -11.13
CA PHE A 28 0.82 6.06 -9.71
C PHE A 28 0.84 7.41 -9.00
N ILE A 29 -0.20 7.71 -8.24
CA ILE A 29 -0.31 8.91 -7.41
C ILE A 29 -0.32 8.51 -5.94
N GLY A 30 0.62 9.04 -5.16
CA GLY A 30 0.72 8.67 -3.75
C GLY A 30 1.72 9.52 -2.96
N PRO A 31 1.83 9.32 -1.65
CA PRO A 31 2.66 10.16 -0.78
C PRO A 31 4.16 9.82 -0.81
N CYS A 32 4.61 8.93 -1.69
CA CYS A 32 5.90 8.27 -1.55
C CYS A 32 6.89 8.64 -2.67
N SER A 33 7.99 9.33 -2.33
CA SER A 33 9.09 9.61 -3.26
C SER A 33 9.90 8.36 -3.62
N ALA A 34 10.04 7.38 -2.71
CA ALA A 34 10.76 6.13 -2.97
C ALA A 34 10.09 5.28 -4.08
N LYS A 35 8.79 5.47 -4.32
CA LYS A 35 8.07 4.83 -5.43
C LYS A 35 8.57 5.28 -6.82
N LYS A 36 9.13 6.49 -6.93
CA LYS A 36 9.79 6.95 -8.16
C LYS A 36 11.02 6.09 -8.49
N LEU A 37 11.84 5.81 -7.48
CA LEU A 37 13.01 4.95 -7.63
C LEU A 37 12.59 3.51 -7.92
N GLU A 38 11.59 3.00 -7.23
CA GLU A 38 11.04 1.66 -7.48
C GLU A 38 10.56 1.52 -8.93
N ALA A 39 9.75 2.46 -9.44
CA ALA A 39 9.24 2.44 -10.81
C ALA A 39 10.36 2.55 -11.87
N SER A 40 11.53 3.10 -11.53
CA SER A 40 12.67 3.22 -12.46
C SER A 40 13.50 1.95 -12.58
N ARG A 41 13.27 0.93 -11.74
CA ARG A 41 14.03 -0.33 -11.78
C ARG A 41 13.78 -1.07 -13.09
N ALA A 42 14.82 -1.72 -13.62
CA ALA A 42 14.79 -2.37 -14.93
C ALA A 42 13.73 -3.49 -15.02
N ASP A 43 13.47 -4.19 -13.93
CA ASP A 43 12.54 -5.32 -13.82
C ASP A 43 11.06 -4.92 -13.72
N ILE A 44 10.76 -3.65 -13.40
CA ILE A 44 9.39 -3.16 -13.17
C ILE A 44 9.04 -1.86 -13.91
N ARG A 45 9.99 -1.20 -14.55
CA ARG A 45 9.75 0.08 -15.25
C ARG A 45 8.72 0.02 -16.38
N SER A 46 8.40 -1.17 -16.87
CA SER A 46 7.35 -1.38 -17.87
C SER A 46 5.95 -1.45 -17.26
N ASP A 47 5.82 -1.67 -15.95
CA ASP A 47 4.54 -1.82 -15.26
C ASP A 47 3.94 -0.47 -14.86
N VAL A 48 4.80 0.51 -14.48
CA VAL A 48 4.39 1.86 -14.05
C VAL A 48 5.17 2.90 -14.83
N ASP A 49 4.48 3.74 -15.61
CA ASP A 49 5.12 4.73 -16.47
C ASP A 49 5.53 6.00 -15.72
N PHE A 50 4.70 6.46 -14.78
CA PHE A 50 4.94 7.68 -14.01
C PHE A 50 4.56 7.50 -12.55
N VAL A 51 5.27 8.20 -11.67
CA VAL A 51 4.96 8.30 -10.25
C VAL A 51 4.91 9.77 -9.88
N LEU A 52 3.76 10.21 -9.34
CA LEU A 52 3.54 11.57 -8.87
C LEU A 52 3.25 11.55 -7.36
N THR A 53 3.80 12.51 -6.64
CA THR A 53 3.42 12.75 -5.25
C THR A 53 2.12 13.56 -5.19
N PHE A 54 1.46 13.58 -4.03
CA PHE A 54 0.28 14.42 -3.85
C PHE A 54 0.62 15.91 -4.01
N GLU A 55 1.81 16.36 -3.56
CA GLU A 55 2.27 17.75 -3.78
C GLU A 55 2.41 18.08 -5.27
N GLU A 56 2.99 17.18 -6.07
CA GLU A 56 3.14 17.38 -7.51
C GLU A 56 1.78 17.47 -8.21
N VAL A 57 0.85 16.61 -7.84
CA VAL A 57 -0.52 16.66 -8.38
C VAL A 57 -1.24 17.94 -7.97
N MET A 58 -1.04 18.42 -6.72
CA MET A 58 -1.59 19.72 -6.30
C MET A 58 -1.03 20.86 -7.13
N GLY A 59 0.27 20.87 -7.43
CA GLY A 59 0.88 21.85 -8.33
C GLY A 59 0.27 21.83 -9.74
N MET A 60 -0.06 20.62 -10.24
CA MET A 60 -0.76 20.47 -11.54
C MET A 60 -2.19 21.05 -11.49
N PHE A 61 -2.92 20.81 -10.41
CA PHE A 61 -4.27 21.36 -10.22
C PHE A 61 -4.23 22.89 -10.13
N GLU A 62 -3.30 23.46 -9.38
CA GLU A 62 -3.09 24.89 -9.29
C GLU A 62 -2.77 25.50 -10.66
N ALA A 63 -1.85 24.91 -11.41
CA ALA A 63 -1.49 25.36 -12.75
C ALA A 63 -2.66 25.30 -13.75
N LYS A 64 -3.65 24.45 -13.49
CA LYS A 64 -4.90 24.34 -14.28
C LYS A 64 -6.05 25.18 -13.74
N GLY A 65 -5.85 25.93 -12.66
CA GLY A 65 -6.90 26.71 -12.03
C GLY A 65 -8.04 25.92 -11.46
N VAL A 66 -7.78 24.69 -10.98
CA VAL A 66 -8.81 23.83 -10.37
C VAL A 66 -9.20 24.40 -9.02
N ASP A 67 -10.45 24.83 -8.89
CA ASP A 67 -11.04 25.27 -7.62
C ASP A 67 -11.79 24.13 -6.95
N PHE A 68 -11.19 23.57 -5.88
CA PHE A 68 -11.79 22.47 -5.13
C PHE A 68 -13.12 22.82 -4.46
N ALA A 69 -13.38 24.10 -4.19
CA ALA A 69 -14.64 24.54 -3.60
C ALA A 69 -15.82 24.44 -4.59
N GLN A 70 -15.53 24.40 -5.87
CA GLN A 70 -16.53 24.26 -6.94
C GLN A 70 -16.77 22.82 -7.38
N ILE A 71 -16.00 21.87 -6.88
CA ILE A 71 -16.19 20.45 -7.19
C ILE A 71 -17.42 19.94 -6.44
N ILE A 72 -18.48 19.68 -7.18
CA ILE A 72 -19.73 19.15 -6.64
C ILE A 72 -19.74 17.62 -6.81
N GLY A 73 -19.91 16.93 -5.70
CA GLY A 73 -19.94 15.48 -5.65
C GLY A 73 -18.56 14.84 -5.50
N ALA A 74 -18.57 13.65 -4.98
CA ALA A 74 -17.40 12.77 -4.92
C ALA A 74 -17.87 11.35 -5.21
N ASP A 75 -17.19 10.67 -6.10
CA ASP A 75 -17.43 9.25 -6.31
C ASP A 75 -17.06 8.48 -5.04
N GLU A 76 -17.88 7.51 -4.69
CA GLU A 76 -17.55 6.64 -3.57
C GLU A 76 -16.40 5.70 -3.95
N LEU A 77 -15.42 5.59 -3.05
CA LEU A 77 -14.36 4.58 -3.16
C LEU A 77 -14.98 3.20 -2.96
N SER A 78 -15.23 2.50 -4.06
CA SER A 78 -15.79 1.15 -4.06
C SER A 78 -14.69 0.08 -4.21
N GLY A 79 -15.02 -1.17 -3.88
CA GLY A 79 -14.22 -2.35 -4.21
C GLY A 79 -13.05 -2.68 -3.26
N SER A 80 -12.42 -1.72 -2.59
CA SER A 80 -11.31 -2.00 -1.67
C SER A 80 -11.79 -2.49 -0.30
N SER A 81 -11.13 -3.54 0.23
CA SER A 81 -11.40 -4.04 1.58
C SER A 81 -10.89 -3.08 2.66
N ALA A 82 -11.39 -3.23 3.90
CA ALA A 82 -10.88 -2.49 5.05
C ALA A 82 -9.38 -2.75 5.26
N ASP A 83 -8.95 -4.00 5.16
CA ASP A 83 -7.54 -4.38 5.28
C ASP A 83 -6.69 -3.73 4.19
N GLY A 84 -7.15 -3.73 2.93
CA GLY A 84 -6.43 -3.08 1.83
C GLY A 84 -6.30 -1.56 2.03
N ARG A 85 -7.34 -0.89 2.52
CA ARG A 85 -7.28 0.55 2.88
C ARG A 85 -6.28 0.81 4.01
N GLY A 86 -6.15 -0.15 4.93
CA GLY A 86 -5.22 -0.08 6.07
C GLY A 86 -3.74 -0.09 5.69
N PHE A 87 -3.36 -0.52 4.49
CA PHE A 87 -1.96 -0.60 4.03
C PHE A 87 -1.20 0.73 4.12
N ALA A 88 -1.91 1.85 4.06
CA ALA A 88 -1.31 3.18 4.16
C ALA A 88 -0.80 3.53 5.57
N VAL A 89 -1.18 2.77 6.59
CA VAL A 89 -0.83 3.00 7.99
C VAL A 89 0.10 1.88 8.46
N SER A 90 1.09 2.23 9.26
CA SER A 90 2.00 1.26 9.88
C SER A 90 1.24 0.20 10.68
N GLY A 91 1.62 -1.05 10.55
CA GLY A 91 0.93 -2.22 11.08
C GLY A 91 -0.21 -2.72 10.18
N GLY A 92 -0.60 -1.98 9.15
CA GLY A 92 -1.75 -2.29 8.32
C GLY A 92 -1.53 -3.48 7.39
N VAL A 93 -0.34 -3.60 6.81
CA VAL A 93 0.00 -4.73 5.94
C VAL A 93 0.10 -6.01 6.77
N ALA A 94 0.81 -5.96 7.90
CA ALA A 94 0.91 -7.11 8.79
C ALA A 94 -0.46 -7.54 9.32
N SER A 95 -1.32 -6.59 9.70
CA SER A 95 -2.69 -6.89 10.14
C SER A 95 -3.50 -7.58 9.06
N ALA A 96 -3.41 -7.13 7.80
CA ALA A 96 -4.09 -7.76 6.68
C ALA A 96 -3.61 -9.20 6.44
N VAL A 97 -2.29 -9.43 6.52
CA VAL A 97 -1.71 -10.77 6.40
C VAL A 97 -2.18 -11.69 7.54
N VAL A 98 -2.16 -11.19 8.80
CA VAL A 98 -2.64 -11.96 9.95
C VAL A 98 -4.12 -12.28 9.82
N ASN A 99 -4.96 -11.32 9.39
CA ASN A 99 -6.39 -11.55 9.18
C ASN A 99 -6.62 -12.62 8.10
N CYS A 100 -5.87 -12.54 7.00
CA CYS A 100 -5.93 -13.54 5.93
C CYS A 100 -5.51 -14.94 6.43
N ILE A 101 -4.43 -15.04 7.20
CA ILE A 101 -3.99 -16.33 7.78
C ILE A 101 -5.06 -16.91 8.71
N LYS A 102 -5.66 -16.07 9.57
CA LYS A 102 -6.73 -16.52 10.47
C LYS A 102 -8.00 -16.95 9.74
N GLU A 103 -8.28 -16.35 8.59
CA GLU A 103 -9.42 -16.73 7.76
C GLU A 103 -9.17 -18.08 7.07
N LEU A 104 -7.93 -18.37 6.67
CA LEU A 104 -7.51 -19.63 6.05
C LEU A 104 -7.27 -20.74 7.07
N ASP A 105 -6.70 -20.42 8.21
CA ASP A 105 -6.37 -21.34 9.31
C ASP A 105 -6.60 -20.66 10.67
N PRO A 106 -7.82 -20.77 11.24
CA PRO A 106 -8.16 -20.14 12.51
C PRO A 106 -7.33 -20.62 13.72
N SER A 107 -6.68 -21.77 13.61
CA SER A 107 -5.85 -22.34 14.68
C SER A 107 -4.45 -21.73 14.73
N ARG A 108 -4.03 -21.07 13.67
CA ARG A 108 -2.66 -20.54 13.51
C ARG A 108 -2.50 -19.19 14.20
N GLU A 109 -1.65 -19.16 15.20
CA GLU A 109 -1.21 -17.93 15.82
C GLU A 109 -0.02 -17.32 15.06
N VAL A 110 -0.07 -16.02 14.81
CA VAL A 110 0.99 -15.27 14.15
C VAL A 110 1.47 -14.16 15.06
N LYS A 111 2.74 -14.22 15.45
CA LYS A 111 3.40 -13.13 16.16
C LYS A 111 3.85 -12.07 15.16
N VAL A 112 3.68 -10.81 15.52
CA VAL A 112 4.02 -9.69 14.64
C VAL A 112 4.98 -8.75 15.34
N MET A 113 5.97 -8.24 14.59
CA MET A 113 6.81 -7.13 14.99
C MET A 113 6.79 -6.06 13.90
N ASN A 114 6.50 -4.83 14.28
CA ASN A 114 6.45 -3.68 13.38
C ASN A 114 7.55 -2.68 13.71
N ALA A 115 8.13 -2.07 12.68
CA ALA A 115 9.09 -0.98 12.82
C ALA A 115 8.73 0.18 11.89
N GLU A 116 8.94 1.41 12.36
CA GLU A 116 8.65 2.65 11.63
C GLU A 116 9.92 3.50 11.53
N GLY A 117 10.20 4.00 10.31
CA GLY A 117 11.44 4.71 10.02
C GLY A 117 12.60 3.77 9.67
N LEU A 118 13.53 4.26 8.85
CA LEU A 118 14.63 3.43 8.33
C LEU A 118 15.56 2.92 9.42
N ARG A 119 15.76 3.69 10.47
CA ARG A 119 16.66 3.34 11.59
C ARG A 119 16.07 2.17 12.39
N GLU A 120 14.81 2.26 12.76
CA GLU A 120 14.09 1.24 13.51
C GLU A 120 13.90 -0.03 12.68
N CYS A 121 13.59 0.09 11.39
CA CYS A 121 13.54 -1.03 10.47
C CYS A 121 14.89 -1.76 10.39
N ARG A 122 16.00 -1.03 10.33
CA ARG A 122 17.35 -1.62 10.33
C ARG A 122 17.63 -2.35 11.65
N ALA A 123 17.33 -1.73 12.79
CA ALA A 123 17.51 -2.35 14.09
C ALA A 123 16.70 -3.65 14.23
N MET A 124 15.43 -3.65 13.79
CA MET A 124 14.58 -4.84 13.76
C MET A 124 15.21 -5.95 12.92
N LEU A 125 15.74 -5.63 11.73
CA LEU A 125 16.39 -6.62 10.86
C LEU A 125 17.71 -7.15 11.43
N ASP A 126 18.47 -6.32 12.15
CA ASP A 126 19.70 -6.75 12.80
C ASP A 126 19.39 -7.71 13.98
N GLU A 127 18.31 -7.48 14.72
CA GLU A 127 17.83 -8.42 15.74
C GLU A 127 17.27 -9.71 15.12
N ALA A 128 16.55 -9.61 13.99
CA ALA A 128 16.07 -10.78 13.28
C ALA A 128 17.20 -11.73 12.82
N LYS A 129 18.35 -11.16 12.40
CA LYS A 129 19.54 -11.96 12.04
C LYS A 129 20.11 -12.74 13.23
N LYS A 130 19.86 -12.29 14.45
CA LYS A 130 20.28 -12.96 15.69
C LYS A 130 19.30 -14.06 16.12
N GLY A 131 18.16 -14.22 15.43
CA GLY A 131 17.11 -15.17 15.77
C GLY A 131 16.07 -14.63 16.78
N THR A 132 16.16 -13.37 17.20
CA THR A 132 15.24 -12.78 18.20
C THR A 132 13.77 -12.87 17.78
N TYR A 133 13.52 -12.84 16.45
CA TYR A 133 12.16 -12.84 15.88
C TYR A 133 11.87 -14.12 15.07
N ASP A 134 12.44 -15.24 15.42
CA ASP A 134 12.13 -16.51 14.75
C ASP A 134 10.62 -16.82 14.88
N GLY A 135 9.97 -17.10 13.75
CA GLY A 135 8.54 -17.35 13.68
C GLY A 135 7.65 -16.09 13.70
N TYR A 136 8.24 -14.90 13.67
CA TYR A 136 7.48 -13.64 13.58
C TYR A 136 7.25 -13.22 12.13
N LEU A 137 6.10 -12.57 11.90
CA LEU A 137 5.88 -11.71 10.73
C LEU A 137 6.46 -10.33 11.04
N LEU A 138 7.40 -9.88 10.22
CA LEU A 138 8.04 -8.58 10.38
C LEU A 138 7.50 -7.60 9.33
N GLU A 139 7.04 -6.43 9.79
CA GLU A 139 6.68 -5.30 8.93
C GLU A 139 7.61 -4.12 9.17
N GLY A 140 8.24 -3.62 8.11
CA GLY A 140 9.04 -2.39 8.16
C GLY A 140 8.43 -1.31 7.28
N MET A 141 8.05 -0.17 7.86
CA MET A 141 7.62 1.02 7.13
C MET A 141 8.74 2.07 7.15
N GLY A 142 9.23 2.46 5.97
CA GLY A 142 10.32 3.45 5.85
C GLY A 142 9.96 4.84 6.37
N CYS A 143 8.66 5.18 6.42
CA CYS A 143 8.16 6.46 6.94
C CYS A 143 7.46 6.25 8.29
N PRO A 144 7.69 7.13 9.29
CA PRO A 144 6.96 7.09 10.56
C PRO A 144 5.45 7.24 10.35
N GLY A 145 4.68 6.35 10.95
CA GLY A 145 3.23 6.26 10.78
C GLY A 145 2.76 5.48 9.54
N GLY A 146 3.68 5.05 8.69
CA GLY A 146 3.42 4.38 7.41
C GLY A 146 3.40 5.36 6.23
N CYS A 147 2.75 4.99 5.12
CA CYS A 147 2.68 5.82 3.91
C CYS A 147 2.01 7.18 4.16
N VAL A 148 1.11 7.27 5.13
CA VAL A 148 0.49 8.54 5.58
C VAL A 148 1.50 9.55 6.12
N GLY A 149 2.73 9.14 6.44
CA GLY A 149 3.86 9.99 6.83
C GLY A 149 4.90 10.17 5.72
N GLY A 150 4.58 9.84 4.48
CA GLY A 150 5.49 9.94 3.34
C GLY A 150 5.90 11.37 2.98
N ALA A 151 6.96 11.50 2.17
CA ALA A 151 7.56 12.80 1.84
C ALA A 151 6.64 13.72 1.00
N GLY A 152 5.69 13.17 0.26
CA GLY A 152 4.81 13.95 -0.62
C GLY A 152 3.37 14.10 -0.08
N ILE A 153 3.19 14.16 1.25
CA ILE A 153 1.89 14.35 1.90
C ILE A 153 1.45 15.82 1.93
N LEU A 154 0.12 16.04 1.97
CA LEU A 154 -0.48 17.38 2.04
C LEU A 154 -1.06 17.73 3.42
N GLN A 155 -1.03 16.81 4.36
CA GLN A 155 -1.57 17.01 5.71
C GLN A 155 -0.78 16.21 6.75
N SER A 156 -0.95 16.53 8.03
CA SER A 156 -0.23 15.82 9.09
C SER A 156 -0.54 14.32 9.10
N PRO A 157 0.47 13.47 9.37
CA PRO A 157 0.30 12.01 9.43
C PRO A 157 -0.82 11.58 10.40
N THR A 158 -0.95 12.25 11.54
CA THR A 158 -1.99 11.98 12.54
C THR A 158 -3.39 12.16 11.97
N LYS A 159 -3.63 13.28 11.25
CA LYS A 159 -4.92 13.55 10.60
C LYS A 159 -5.21 12.54 9.50
N ALA A 160 -4.21 12.27 8.64
CA ALA A 160 -4.32 11.29 7.57
C ALA A 160 -4.62 9.86 8.10
N LYS A 161 -3.93 9.43 9.17
CA LYS A 161 -4.20 8.16 9.86
C LYS A 161 -5.64 8.06 10.37
N GLY A 162 -6.17 9.15 10.94
CA GLY A 162 -7.56 9.21 11.39
C GLY A 162 -8.54 9.03 10.23
N GLN A 163 -8.31 9.70 9.12
CA GLN A 163 -9.14 9.59 7.92
C GLN A 163 -9.09 8.20 7.28
N VAL A 164 -7.91 7.59 7.18
CA VAL A 164 -7.77 6.20 6.70
C VAL A 164 -8.56 5.24 7.58
N LYS A 165 -8.50 5.38 8.91
CA LYS A 165 -9.29 4.54 9.82
C LYS A 165 -10.81 4.71 9.63
N LEU A 166 -11.27 5.93 9.33
CA LEU A 166 -12.68 6.16 9.00
C LEU A 166 -13.06 5.49 7.67
N LEU A 167 -12.20 5.58 6.66
CA LEU A 167 -12.39 4.90 5.38
C LEU A 167 -12.40 3.38 5.52
N MET A 168 -11.55 2.81 6.37
CA MET A 168 -11.56 1.38 6.71
C MET A 168 -12.91 0.94 7.28
N LYS A 169 -13.48 1.74 8.21
CA LYS A 169 -14.80 1.46 8.81
C LYS A 169 -15.93 1.47 7.78
N LYS A 170 -15.83 2.32 6.76
CA LYS A 170 -16.81 2.44 5.66
C LYS A 170 -16.65 1.38 4.58
N ALA A 171 -15.60 0.56 4.63
CA ALA A 171 -15.39 -0.47 3.62
C ALA A 171 -16.50 -1.54 3.69
N ARG A 172 -17.06 -1.89 2.52
CA ARG A 172 -18.05 -2.96 2.37
C ARG A 172 -17.44 -4.30 2.75
N ASN A 173 -16.29 -4.60 2.19
CA ASN A 173 -15.54 -5.82 2.45
C ASN A 173 -14.53 -5.60 3.57
N LYS A 174 -14.38 -6.57 4.47
CA LYS A 174 -13.46 -6.46 5.61
C LYS A 174 -12.07 -6.98 5.25
N GLY A 175 -11.97 -8.25 4.92
CA GLY A 175 -10.73 -8.95 4.63
C GLY A 175 -10.38 -8.94 3.13
N VAL A 176 -9.16 -9.38 2.84
CA VAL A 176 -8.65 -9.48 1.46
C VAL A 176 -9.35 -10.60 0.67
N LEU A 177 -9.72 -11.71 1.32
CA LEU A 177 -10.39 -12.85 0.67
C LEU A 177 -11.85 -12.57 0.31
N SER A 178 -12.46 -11.54 0.91
CA SER A 178 -13.80 -11.04 0.55
C SER A 178 -13.76 -9.88 -0.44
N SER A 179 -12.59 -9.51 -0.95
CA SER A 179 -12.42 -8.44 -1.94
C SER A 179 -13.05 -8.79 -3.27
N ASP A 180 -13.61 -7.77 -3.94
CA ASP A 180 -14.15 -7.89 -5.31
C ASP A 180 -13.05 -8.22 -6.35
N TYR A 181 -11.77 -8.09 -5.96
CA TYR A 181 -10.61 -8.33 -6.82
C TYR A 181 -9.98 -9.71 -6.65
N LYS A 182 -10.51 -10.57 -5.77
CA LYS A 182 -9.91 -11.88 -5.47
C LYS A 182 -9.72 -12.78 -6.69
N ASP A 183 -10.68 -12.74 -7.64
CA ASP A 183 -10.64 -13.60 -8.81
C ASP A 183 -9.65 -13.09 -9.88
N ILE A 184 -9.37 -11.79 -9.87
CA ILE A 184 -8.34 -11.20 -10.74
C ILE A 184 -6.95 -11.66 -10.32
N LEU A 185 -6.72 -11.82 -9.01
CA LEU A 185 -5.43 -12.28 -8.49
C LEU A 185 -5.11 -13.72 -8.90
N LYS A 186 -6.11 -14.59 -8.99
CA LYS A 186 -5.93 -15.97 -9.47
C LYS A 186 -5.36 -16.02 -10.89
N SER A 187 -5.72 -15.08 -11.75
CA SER A 187 -5.21 -15.01 -13.12
C SER A 187 -3.72 -14.65 -13.24
N LEU A 188 -3.07 -14.28 -12.14
CA LEU A 188 -1.62 -14.01 -12.08
C LEU A 188 -0.79 -15.19 -11.57
N GLU A 189 -1.44 -16.18 -10.93
CA GLU A 189 -0.78 -17.38 -10.41
C GLU A 189 -0.58 -18.44 -11.50
N GLU A 190 -1.22 -18.26 -12.66
CA GLU A 190 -1.18 -19.18 -13.80
C GLU A 190 -0.06 -18.86 -14.82
N GLU A 191 0.80 -17.89 -14.54
CA GLU A 191 1.99 -17.52 -15.33
C GLU A 191 3.30 -17.78 -14.53
#